data_8fb9cc11144ad95b53c7920a8cc9f02e
#
_entry.id   8fb9cc11144ad95b53c7920a8cc9f02e
#
_cell.length_a   1.000
_cell.length_b   1.000
_cell.length_c   1.000
_cell.angle_alpha   90.00
_cell.angle_beta   90.00
_cell.angle_gamma   90.00
#
_symmetry.space_group_name_H-M   'P 1'
#
loop_
_entity.id
_entity.type
_entity.pdbx_description
1 polymer ?
#
loop_
_entity_poly.entity_id
_entity_poly.type
_entity_poly.pdbx_seq_one_letter_code
_entity_poly.pdbx_strand_id
1 'polypeptide(L)'
;MFRQAFAKRRALVPAGAFYEWRKTRIAKQPIGIARSDGDPLAFAGLWEGHRWPSGETTRTFCIITTKPNALMVPIHDRMPVVLESSDWPVWLGEAKGDPVALLRPAADGVLKAWPISTRVNAPRNNTADLLDELEPSFVD
;
A
#
# COMPACT_ATOMS: atom_id res chain seq x y z
N MET A 1 -19.82 3.44 -7.76
CA MET A 1 -19.73 2.40 -6.70
C MET A 1 -19.16 2.96 -5.39
N PHE A 2 -18.06 3.71 -5.39
CA PHE A 2 -17.38 4.15 -4.15
C PHE A 2 -17.76 5.55 -3.65
N ARG A 3 -18.68 6.27 -4.29
CA ARG A 3 -19.01 7.67 -3.95
C ARG A 3 -19.43 7.85 -2.48
N GLN A 4 -20.31 6.98 -1.97
CA GLN A 4 -20.77 7.06 -0.58
C GLN A 4 -19.70 6.63 0.41
N ALA A 5 -18.92 5.59 0.08
CA ALA A 5 -17.80 5.15 0.89
C ALA A 5 -16.75 6.25 0.99
N PHE A 6 -16.43 6.90 -0.12
CA PHE A 6 -15.49 8.03 -0.13
C PHE A 6 -16.01 9.20 0.73
N ALA A 7 -17.29 9.49 0.68
CA ALA A 7 -17.87 10.59 1.48
C ALA A 7 -17.90 10.30 2.99
N LYS A 8 -18.13 9.04 3.40
CA LYS A 8 -18.53 8.72 4.78
C LYS A 8 -17.71 7.60 5.44
N ARG A 9 -16.94 6.82 4.67
CA ARG A 9 -16.29 5.59 5.15
C ARG A 9 -14.84 5.50 4.72
N ARG A 10 -14.11 6.61 4.92
CA ARG A 10 -12.66 6.63 4.76
C ARG A 10 -12.00 6.05 5.99
N ALA A 11 -10.88 5.36 5.78
CA ALA A 11 -10.11 4.70 6.83
C ALA A 11 -8.62 4.79 6.55
N LEU A 12 -7.81 4.59 7.57
CA LEU A 12 -6.38 4.34 7.45
C LEU A 12 -6.16 2.84 7.52
N VAL A 13 -5.37 2.32 6.58
CA VAL A 13 -4.94 0.92 6.59
C VAL A 13 -3.46 0.86 6.93
N PRO A 14 -3.08 0.43 8.14
CA PRO A 14 -1.68 0.37 8.54
C PRO A 14 -0.99 -0.86 7.95
N ALA A 15 0.28 -0.71 7.58
CA ALA A 15 1.13 -1.81 7.13
C ALA A 15 2.59 -1.49 7.41
N GLY A 16 3.41 -2.52 7.72
CA GLY A 16 4.85 -2.36 7.85
C GLY A 16 5.55 -2.21 6.50
N ALA A 17 5.04 -2.89 5.49
CA ALA A 17 5.53 -2.87 4.11
C ALA A 17 4.46 -3.38 3.17
N PHE A 18 4.71 -3.30 1.87
CA PHE A 18 3.92 -3.99 0.86
C PHE A 18 4.83 -4.58 -0.21
N TYR A 19 4.29 -5.49 -0.99
CA TYR A 19 5.00 -6.17 -2.06
C TYR A 19 4.50 -5.72 -3.41
N GLU A 20 5.44 -5.64 -4.37
CA GLU A 20 5.15 -5.50 -5.79
C GLU A 20 6.12 -6.34 -6.61
N TRP A 21 5.74 -6.70 -7.83
CA TRP A 21 6.53 -7.54 -8.70
C TRP A 21 7.00 -6.77 -9.92
N ARG A 22 8.30 -6.50 -9.97
CA ARG A 22 8.93 -5.86 -11.13
C ARG A 22 9.13 -6.89 -12.24
N LYS A 23 8.67 -6.57 -13.44
CA LYS A 23 8.95 -7.38 -14.63
C LYS A 23 10.42 -7.28 -15.00
N THR A 24 11.07 -8.42 -15.20
CA THR A 24 12.41 -8.54 -15.76
C THR A 24 12.33 -9.29 -17.10
N ARG A 25 13.47 -9.43 -17.78
CA ARG A 25 13.52 -10.20 -19.05
C ARG A 25 13.15 -11.67 -18.87
N ILE A 26 13.40 -12.24 -17.71
CA ILE A 26 13.30 -13.68 -17.44
C ILE A 26 12.08 -14.01 -16.62
N ALA A 27 11.76 -13.19 -15.62
CA ALA A 27 10.74 -13.48 -14.62
C ALA A 27 10.22 -12.19 -13.98
N LYS A 28 9.42 -12.32 -12.93
CA LYS A 28 9.04 -11.21 -12.06
C LYS A 28 9.89 -11.26 -10.79
N GLN A 29 10.54 -10.14 -10.48
CA GLN A 29 11.29 -9.97 -9.23
C GLN A 29 10.38 -9.32 -8.19
N PRO A 30 10.09 -9.99 -7.06
CA PRO A 30 9.36 -9.37 -5.98
C PRO A 30 10.23 -8.31 -5.28
N ILE A 31 9.58 -7.21 -4.94
CA ILE A 31 10.17 -6.04 -4.31
C ILE A 31 9.40 -5.75 -3.02
N GLY A 32 10.10 -5.54 -1.92
CA GLY A 32 9.54 -4.99 -0.69
C GLY A 32 9.60 -3.47 -0.72
N ILE A 33 8.53 -2.81 -0.30
CA ILE A 33 8.43 -1.35 -0.22
C ILE A 33 7.97 -0.96 1.18
N ALA A 34 8.67 -0.02 1.80
CA ALA A 34 8.35 0.50 3.13
C ALA A 34 8.71 1.99 3.25
N ARG A 35 8.35 2.61 4.37
CA ARG A 35 8.80 3.97 4.67
C ARG A 35 10.31 3.99 4.95
N SER A 36 10.97 5.01 4.42
CA SER A 36 12.41 5.22 4.64
C SER A 36 12.75 5.53 6.09
N ASP A 37 11.81 6.14 6.83
CA ASP A 37 12.01 6.54 8.23
C ASP A 37 11.77 5.40 9.24
N GLY A 38 11.33 4.23 8.78
CA GLY A 38 11.04 3.08 9.62
C GLY A 38 9.66 3.09 10.30
N ASP A 39 8.88 4.15 10.14
CA ASP A 39 7.51 4.20 10.63
C ASP A 39 6.59 3.30 9.79
N PRO A 40 5.44 2.85 10.34
CA PRO A 40 4.45 2.14 9.55
C PRO A 40 3.89 3.00 8.42
N LEU A 41 3.53 2.33 7.32
CA LEU A 41 2.72 2.92 6.26
C LEU A 41 1.29 3.12 6.74
N ALA A 42 0.64 4.19 6.29
CA ALA A 42 -0.79 4.37 6.42
C ALA A 42 -1.38 4.59 5.04
N PHE A 43 -2.11 3.60 4.53
CA PHE A 43 -2.77 3.70 3.23
C PHE A 43 -4.14 4.37 3.35
N ALA A 44 -4.49 5.15 2.33
CA ALA A 44 -5.85 5.64 2.18
C ALA A 44 -6.78 4.48 1.85
N GLY A 45 -7.71 4.21 2.72
CA GLY A 45 -8.68 3.14 2.58
C GLY A 45 -10.12 3.61 2.57
N LEU A 46 -10.98 2.79 1.99
CA LEU A 46 -12.43 2.89 2.08
C LEU A 46 -12.97 1.59 2.64
N TRP A 47 -14.04 1.65 3.39
CA TRP A 47 -14.69 0.45 3.90
C TRP A 47 -16.18 0.43 3.57
N GLU A 48 -16.75 -0.78 3.56
CA GLU A 48 -18.17 -1.05 3.37
C GLU A 48 -18.66 -2.08 4.39
N GLY A 49 -19.93 -1.97 4.74
CA GLY A 49 -20.63 -2.96 5.54
C GLY A 49 -21.76 -3.57 4.73
N HIS A 50 -21.86 -4.88 4.71
CA HIS A 50 -22.97 -5.61 4.13
C HIS A 50 -23.70 -6.40 5.23
N ARG A 51 -24.99 -6.17 5.36
CA ARG A 51 -25.84 -6.94 6.26
C ARG A 51 -26.54 -8.04 5.48
N TRP A 52 -26.27 -9.26 5.90
CA TRP A 52 -26.90 -10.46 5.31
C TRP A 52 -28.33 -10.65 5.82
N PRO A 53 -29.19 -11.39 5.08
CA PRO A 53 -30.53 -11.75 5.57
C PRO A 53 -30.51 -12.46 6.93
N SER A 54 -29.42 -13.16 7.26
CA SER A 54 -29.22 -13.78 8.58
C SER A 54 -29.10 -12.79 9.73
N GLY A 55 -28.94 -11.47 9.45
CA GLY A 55 -28.65 -10.44 10.43
C GLY A 55 -27.16 -10.22 10.68
N GLU A 56 -26.30 -11.08 10.18
CA GLU A 56 -24.85 -10.92 10.26
C GLU A 56 -24.37 -9.75 9.39
N THR A 57 -23.37 -9.03 9.87
CA THR A 57 -22.74 -7.94 9.12
C THR A 57 -21.30 -8.28 8.79
N THR A 58 -20.97 -8.29 7.50
CA THR A 58 -19.59 -8.39 7.01
C THR A 58 -19.08 -7.00 6.67
N ARG A 59 -17.88 -6.66 7.18
CA ARG A 59 -17.17 -5.46 6.81
C ARG A 59 -16.00 -5.79 5.90
N THR A 60 -15.84 -5.04 4.84
CA THR A 60 -14.73 -5.15 3.90
C THR A 60 -14.08 -3.79 3.71
N PHE A 61 -12.84 -3.78 3.25
CA PHE A 61 -12.14 -2.54 2.90
C PHE A 61 -11.34 -2.73 1.62
N CYS A 62 -11.00 -1.61 1.01
CA CYS A 62 -10.05 -1.56 -0.10
C CYS A 62 -9.04 -0.44 0.13
N ILE A 63 -7.90 -0.56 -0.54
CA ILE A 63 -6.84 0.46 -0.56
C ILE A 63 -6.95 1.22 -1.88
N ILE A 64 -6.93 2.55 -1.79
CA ILE A 64 -6.95 3.41 -2.98
C ILE A 64 -5.56 3.45 -3.58
N THR A 65 -5.49 3.30 -4.89
CA THR A 65 -4.25 3.41 -5.66
C THR A 65 -4.20 4.68 -6.49
N THR A 66 -3.00 5.08 -6.86
CA THR A 66 -2.72 6.24 -7.70
C THR A 66 -1.63 5.91 -8.72
N LYS A 67 -1.27 6.88 -9.56
CA LYS A 67 -0.13 6.77 -10.47
C LYS A 67 1.17 6.57 -9.67
N PRO A 68 2.18 5.90 -10.24
CA PRO A 68 3.44 5.68 -9.55
C PRO A 68 4.25 6.97 -9.41
N ASN A 69 4.99 7.09 -8.30
CA ASN A 69 6.08 8.07 -8.17
C ASN A 69 7.35 7.57 -8.89
N ALA A 70 8.43 8.35 -8.87
CA ALA A 70 9.69 8.00 -9.54
C ALA A 70 10.27 6.66 -9.06
N LEU A 71 10.15 6.34 -7.77
CA LEU A 71 10.59 5.06 -7.19
C LEU A 71 9.81 3.88 -7.79
N MET A 72 8.50 4.04 -7.95
CA MET A 72 7.60 2.95 -8.35
C MET A 72 7.49 2.75 -9.86
N VAL A 73 7.78 3.76 -10.68
CA VAL A 73 7.69 3.66 -12.16
C VAL A 73 8.36 2.40 -12.71
N PRO A 74 9.60 2.04 -12.34
CA PRO A 74 10.24 0.82 -12.86
C PRO A 74 9.68 -0.48 -12.25
N ILE A 75 8.83 -0.40 -11.24
CA ILE A 75 8.32 -1.55 -10.49
C ILE A 75 6.88 -1.90 -10.91
N HIS A 76 5.99 -0.92 -10.89
CA HIS A 76 4.57 -1.10 -11.19
C HIS A 76 3.94 0.21 -11.67
N ASP A 77 2.87 0.12 -12.46
CA ASP A 77 2.17 1.28 -13.04
C ASP A 77 1.16 1.94 -12.08
N ARG A 78 0.94 1.34 -10.91
CA ARG A 78 0.09 1.87 -9.83
C ARG A 78 0.82 1.72 -8.50
N MET A 79 0.47 2.57 -7.55
CA MET A 79 0.92 2.44 -6.17
C MET A 79 -0.20 2.79 -5.19
N PRO A 80 -0.21 2.24 -3.97
CA PRO A 80 -1.16 2.66 -2.96
C PRO A 80 -0.93 4.12 -2.59
N VAL A 81 -2.02 4.82 -2.27
CA VAL A 81 -1.94 6.16 -1.69
C VAL A 81 -1.43 6.04 -0.26
N VAL A 82 -0.25 6.59 0.01
CA VAL A 82 0.38 6.64 1.33
C VAL A 82 0.11 8.01 1.95
N LEU A 83 -0.50 8.05 3.11
CA LEU A 83 -0.83 9.28 3.82
C LEU A 83 0.22 9.61 4.87
N GLU A 84 0.69 10.86 4.86
CA GLU A 84 1.51 11.39 5.96
C GLU A 84 0.66 11.60 7.21
N SER A 85 1.25 11.48 8.39
CA SER A 85 0.50 11.60 9.65
C SER A 85 -0.18 12.97 9.81
N SER A 86 0.41 14.02 9.26
CA SER A 86 -0.18 15.37 9.24
C SER A 86 -1.47 15.46 8.43
N ASP A 87 -1.70 14.56 7.48
CA ASP A 87 -2.88 14.52 6.61
C ASP A 87 -3.99 13.59 7.13
N TRP A 88 -3.72 12.77 8.14
CA TRP A 88 -4.69 11.82 8.67
C TRP A 88 -5.99 12.47 9.15
N PRO A 89 -5.96 13.58 9.90
CA PRO A 89 -7.21 14.23 10.34
C PRO A 89 -8.10 14.68 9.17
N VAL A 90 -7.52 15.20 8.10
CA VAL A 90 -8.27 15.59 6.90
C VAL A 90 -8.86 14.36 6.22
N TRP A 91 -8.08 13.30 6.05
CA TRP A 91 -8.55 12.05 5.45
C TRP A 91 -9.73 11.44 6.23
N LEU A 92 -9.63 11.41 7.55
CA LEU A 92 -10.65 10.85 8.42
C LEU A 92 -11.87 11.78 8.65
N GLY A 93 -11.82 13.00 8.15
CA GLY A 93 -12.90 13.98 8.33
C GLY A 93 -12.91 14.66 9.70
N GLU A 94 -11.82 14.58 10.44
CA GLU A 94 -11.65 15.20 11.77
C GLU A 94 -11.17 16.65 11.69
N ALA A 95 -10.61 17.04 10.56
CA ALA A 95 -10.15 18.39 10.27
C ALA A 95 -10.66 18.87 8.91
N LYS A 96 -10.75 20.17 8.74
CA LYS A 96 -11.12 20.80 7.46
C LYS A 96 -10.02 20.54 6.43
N GLY A 97 -10.42 20.27 5.20
CA GLY A 97 -9.55 20.06 4.06
C GLY A 97 -10.24 19.25 2.99
N ASP A 98 -9.54 19.09 1.87
CA ASP A 98 -10.05 18.31 0.74
C ASP A 98 -9.39 16.92 0.70
N PRO A 99 -10.12 15.85 1.02
CA PRO A 99 -9.54 14.50 0.97
C PRO A 99 -9.15 14.07 -0.46
N VAL A 100 -9.75 14.64 -1.51
CA VAL A 100 -9.38 14.35 -2.90
C VAL A 100 -7.94 14.81 -3.18
N ALA A 101 -7.52 15.94 -2.60
CA ALA A 101 -6.15 16.45 -2.77
C ALA A 101 -5.08 15.52 -2.17
N LEU A 102 -5.45 14.59 -1.29
CA LEU A 102 -4.55 13.61 -0.70
C LEU A 102 -4.34 12.37 -1.57
N LEU A 103 -5.11 12.20 -2.64
CA LEU A 103 -5.02 11.08 -3.58
C LEU A 103 -3.87 11.31 -4.58
N ARG A 104 -2.66 11.27 -4.09
CA ARG A 104 -1.43 11.56 -4.83
C ARG A 104 -0.33 10.55 -4.49
N PRO A 105 0.67 10.37 -5.38
CA PRO A 105 1.85 9.57 -5.07
C PRO A 105 2.59 10.10 -3.85
N ALA A 106 3.22 9.21 -3.09
CA ALA A 106 4.14 9.61 -2.03
C ALA A 106 5.26 10.50 -2.59
N ALA A 107 5.64 11.53 -1.83
CA ALA A 107 6.75 12.41 -2.19
C ALA A 107 8.07 11.63 -2.28
N ASP A 108 9.02 12.16 -3.04
CA ASP A 108 10.34 11.55 -3.18
C ASP A 108 11.02 11.43 -1.80
N GLY A 109 11.66 10.28 -1.58
CA GLY A 109 12.36 9.98 -0.33
C GLY A 109 11.50 9.41 0.80
N VAL A 110 10.17 9.45 0.70
CA VAL A 110 9.26 8.87 1.71
C VAL A 110 9.36 7.35 1.75
N LEU A 111 9.48 6.71 0.59
CA LEU A 111 9.53 5.26 0.44
C LEU A 111 10.92 4.79 0.04
N LYS A 112 11.26 3.58 0.46
CA LYS A 112 12.40 2.80 -0.03
C LYS A 112 11.90 1.46 -0.60
N ALA A 113 12.65 0.89 -1.52
CA ALA A 113 12.34 -0.38 -2.15
C ALA A 113 13.61 -1.26 -2.22
N TRP A 114 13.44 -2.57 -2.06
CA TRP A 114 14.53 -3.55 -2.13
C TRP A 114 14.03 -4.87 -2.68
N PRO A 115 14.90 -5.64 -3.38
CA PRO A 115 14.54 -6.96 -3.87
C PRO A 115 14.42 -7.94 -2.69
N ILE A 116 13.43 -8.81 -2.77
CA ILE A 116 13.17 -9.86 -1.78
C ILE A 116 13.10 -11.23 -2.44
N SER A 117 13.13 -12.29 -1.63
CA SER A 117 13.05 -13.66 -2.09
C SER A 117 11.74 -13.99 -2.79
N THR A 118 11.81 -14.79 -3.84
CA THR A 118 10.63 -15.38 -4.51
C THR A 118 9.81 -16.30 -3.61
N ARG A 119 10.26 -16.61 -2.41
CA ARG A 119 9.48 -17.34 -1.40
C ARG A 119 8.14 -16.67 -1.09
N VAL A 120 8.07 -15.34 -1.24
CA VAL A 120 6.82 -14.57 -1.08
C VAL A 120 5.74 -14.96 -2.07
N ASN A 121 6.09 -15.55 -3.21
CA ASN A 121 5.14 -15.99 -4.24
C ASN A 121 4.24 -17.16 -3.79
N ALA A 122 4.64 -17.90 -2.76
CA ALA A 122 3.84 -18.97 -2.21
C ALA A 122 3.08 -18.47 -0.97
N PRO A 123 1.73 -18.38 -1.01
CA PRO A 123 0.94 -17.85 0.09
C PRO A 123 1.11 -18.59 1.43
N ARG A 124 1.55 -19.86 1.39
CA ARG A 124 1.87 -20.63 2.59
C ARG A 124 3.06 -20.07 3.37
N ASN A 125 3.95 -19.35 2.70
CA ASN A 125 5.07 -18.66 3.35
C ASN A 125 4.56 -17.33 3.93
N ASN A 126 4.62 -17.21 5.24
CA ASN A 126 4.11 -16.04 5.95
C ASN A 126 4.96 -15.78 7.20
N THR A 127 6.24 -15.49 6.99
CA THR A 127 7.21 -15.20 8.05
C THR A 127 7.85 -13.84 7.82
N ALA A 128 8.33 -13.21 8.89
CA ALA A 128 8.90 -11.87 8.83
C ALA A 128 10.15 -11.76 7.92
N ASP A 129 10.90 -12.85 7.80
CA ASP A 129 12.11 -12.92 6.97
C ASP A 129 11.83 -12.83 5.45
N LEU A 130 10.58 -12.90 5.02
CA LEU A 130 10.21 -12.61 3.63
C LEU A 130 10.52 -11.17 3.23
N LEU A 131 10.64 -10.26 4.19
CA LEU A 131 11.03 -8.86 3.98
C LEU A 131 12.53 -8.63 3.96
N ASP A 132 13.34 -9.66 4.23
CA ASP A 132 14.80 -9.53 4.21
C ASP A 132 15.27 -9.20 2.80
N GLU A 133 16.17 -8.22 2.69
CA GLU A 133 16.78 -7.84 1.43
C GLU A 133 17.64 -8.99 0.89
N LEU A 134 17.50 -9.28 -0.40
CA LEU A 134 18.40 -10.24 -1.04
C LEU A 134 19.82 -9.67 -1.09
N GLU A 135 20.77 -10.48 -0.65
CA GLU A 135 22.20 -10.17 -0.88
C GLU A 135 22.43 -9.94 -2.38
N PRO A 136 23.24 -8.93 -2.75
CA PRO A 136 23.64 -8.75 -4.13
C PRO A 136 24.31 -10.05 -4.62
N SER A 137 23.68 -10.76 -5.54
CA SER A 137 24.38 -11.82 -6.23
C SER A 137 25.46 -11.17 -7.09
N PHE A 138 26.71 -11.29 -6.67
CA PHE A 138 27.85 -11.03 -7.55
C PHE A 138 27.77 -12.07 -8.67
N VAL A 139 27.16 -11.68 -9.78
CA VAL A 139 27.30 -12.41 -11.03
C VAL A 139 28.64 -11.97 -11.60
N ASP A 140 29.66 -12.83 -11.47
CA ASP A 140 30.93 -12.70 -12.18
C ASP A 140 30.70 -12.71 -13.69
#